data_322893c48b05e59d9ebbdd8273c959e0
#
_entry.id   322893c48b05e59d9ebbdd8273c959e0
#
_cell.length_a   1.000
_cell.length_b   1.000
_cell.length_c   1.000
_cell.angle_alpha   90.00
_cell.angle_beta   90.00
_cell.angle_gamma   90.00
#
_symmetry.space_group_name_H-M   'P 1'
#
loop_
_entity.id
_entity.type
_entity.pdbx_description
1 polymer ?
#
loop_
_entity_poly.entity_id
_entity_poly.type
_entity_poly.pdbx_seq_one_letter_code
_entity_poly.pdbx_strand_id
1 'polypeptide(L)'
;MRERETEVAIVGAGAAGLSLALRLAHPPPGARPLAVTLVEAPAGPLRPPPRTWCWWEPAGGPFDGWLTASWSRLRVRGPDGDTIERGLGGCRYKMLTSADFEARVRERTGAVERREWTVRRVRSRAGGAELLGETAEGQPARLRARWVLDSRPPAAPPPARTRLLQHFHGWFLRTPRPAFDPTVVELMDFRVPQPAEGLAFGYVLPLAEDRALVEYTGFSRRPLDDAGYRRALAHYAGRVLGLGDDHRVEAVERGVIPLTDARHPRRAGPAVFRIGAAGGATRPSTGYTFAAVQRQTAAVADALFAGRAPLPPPAYPARALALDAVLLAALDRGRVRGADVFPRLFREVPIARLLRFLDGRTSPAEDLTVGRRAPALPLLRTVVDLAVRPRRAAPPAAARPAPVPR
;
A
#
# COMPACT_ATOMS: atom_id res chain seq x y z
N MET A 1 -22.74 -31.70 -7.57
CA MET A 1 -21.54 -30.87 -7.36
C MET A 1 -20.78 -31.45 -6.17
N ARG A 2 -19.57 -32.01 -6.35
CA ARG A 2 -18.77 -32.50 -5.19
C ARG A 2 -18.40 -31.29 -4.33
N GLU A 3 -18.80 -31.29 -3.07
CA GLU A 3 -18.34 -30.30 -2.10
C GLU A 3 -16.82 -30.44 -1.95
N ARG A 4 -16.12 -29.39 -2.31
CA ARG A 4 -14.68 -29.35 -2.17
C ARG A 4 -14.33 -28.64 -0.86
N GLU A 5 -13.47 -29.26 -0.08
CA GLU A 5 -13.03 -28.78 1.22
C GLU A 5 -11.53 -28.49 1.20
N THR A 6 -11.14 -27.42 1.87
CA THR A 6 -9.74 -27.04 2.08
C THR A 6 -9.55 -26.61 3.54
N GLU A 7 -8.34 -26.68 4.07
CA GLU A 7 -8.07 -26.19 5.42
C GLU A 7 -8.03 -24.67 5.46
N VAL A 8 -7.41 -24.06 4.44
CA VAL A 8 -7.22 -22.60 4.35
C VAL A 8 -7.65 -22.13 2.97
N ALA A 9 -8.64 -21.26 2.91
CA ALA A 9 -8.97 -20.53 1.70
C ALA A 9 -8.43 -19.10 1.80
N ILE A 10 -7.67 -18.68 0.80
CA ILE A 10 -7.16 -17.31 0.64
C ILE A 10 -7.97 -16.65 -0.47
N VAL A 11 -8.60 -15.51 -0.18
CA VAL A 11 -9.40 -14.78 -1.17
C VAL A 11 -8.67 -13.51 -1.60
N GLY A 12 -8.33 -13.47 -2.90
CA GLY A 12 -7.59 -12.40 -3.54
C GLY A 12 -6.10 -12.67 -3.66
N ALA A 13 -5.56 -12.58 -4.88
CA ALA A 13 -4.15 -12.78 -5.21
C ALA A 13 -3.36 -11.46 -5.31
N GLY A 14 -3.64 -10.50 -4.43
CA GLY A 14 -2.79 -9.31 -4.25
C GLY A 14 -1.60 -9.59 -3.32
N ALA A 15 -0.84 -8.55 -2.94
CA ALA A 15 0.33 -8.67 -2.06
C ALA A 15 0.09 -9.58 -0.84
N ALA A 16 -1.04 -9.41 -0.14
CA ALA A 16 -1.32 -10.17 1.07
C ALA A 16 -1.64 -11.65 0.80
N GLY A 17 -2.49 -11.92 -0.19
CA GLY A 17 -2.86 -13.31 -0.53
C GLY A 17 -1.68 -14.09 -1.07
N LEU A 18 -0.92 -13.51 -1.99
CA LEU A 18 0.29 -14.13 -2.56
C LEU A 18 1.37 -14.36 -1.51
N SER A 19 1.62 -13.37 -0.62
CA SER A 19 2.60 -13.52 0.47
C SER A 19 2.21 -14.63 1.44
N LEU A 20 0.91 -14.75 1.75
CA LEU A 20 0.43 -15.82 2.61
C LEU A 20 0.51 -17.18 1.91
N ALA A 21 0.10 -17.27 0.64
CA ALA A 21 0.20 -18.49 -0.15
C ALA A 21 1.65 -18.99 -0.24
N LEU A 22 2.61 -18.08 -0.48
CA LEU A 22 4.04 -18.40 -0.50
C LEU A 22 4.51 -19.01 0.83
N ARG A 23 4.12 -18.43 1.96
CA ARG A 23 4.49 -18.93 3.29
C ARG A 23 3.88 -20.30 3.60
N LEU A 24 2.63 -20.49 3.23
CA LEU A 24 1.93 -21.75 3.48
C LEU A 24 2.38 -22.89 2.56
N ALA A 25 2.93 -22.57 1.38
CA ALA A 25 3.54 -23.53 0.49
C ALA A 25 4.88 -24.10 1.03
N HIS A 26 5.48 -23.41 2.01
CA HIS A 26 6.78 -23.77 2.59
C HIS A 26 6.67 -23.91 4.11
N PRO A 27 6.12 -25.03 4.60
CA PRO A 27 5.99 -25.27 6.04
C PRO A 27 7.38 -25.29 6.71
N PRO A 28 7.50 -24.79 7.94
CA PRO A 28 8.74 -24.90 8.68
C PRO A 28 9.04 -26.38 9.02
N PRO A 29 10.31 -26.73 9.32
CA PRO A 29 10.68 -28.10 9.67
C PRO A 29 9.79 -28.66 10.78
N GLY A 30 9.28 -29.89 10.58
CA GLY A 30 8.38 -30.57 11.52
C GLY A 30 6.89 -30.17 11.46
N ALA A 31 6.54 -29.11 10.74
CA ALA A 31 5.13 -28.78 10.53
C ALA A 31 4.55 -29.57 9.35
N ARG A 32 3.30 -30.04 9.52
CA ARG A 32 2.61 -30.71 8.42
C ARG A 32 2.18 -29.68 7.35
N PRO A 33 2.18 -30.07 6.07
CA PRO A 33 1.57 -29.27 5.02
C PRO A 33 0.07 -29.05 5.28
N LEU A 34 -0.41 -27.88 4.88
CA LEU A 34 -1.83 -27.53 4.95
C LEU A 34 -2.45 -27.60 3.54
N ALA A 35 -3.71 -28.04 3.45
CA ALA A 35 -4.48 -27.93 2.22
C ALA A 35 -4.88 -26.46 2.03
N VAL A 36 -4.28 -25.78 1.05
CA VAL A 36 -4.47 -24.35 0.78
C VAL A 36 -5.06 -24.15 -0.60
N THR A 37 -6.13 -23.37 -0.66
CA THR A 37 -6.71 -22.91 -1.94
C THR A 37 -6.68 -21.39 -2.01
N LEU A 38 -5.99 -20.84 -3.02
CA LEU A 38 -5.99 -19.42 -3.38
C LEU A 38 -7.06 -19.18 -4.44
N VAL A 39 -8.02 -18.31 -4.12
CA VAL A 39 -9.12 -17.93 -5.02
C VAL A 39 -8.92 -16.49 -5.47
N GLU A 40 -8.87 -16.28 -6.76
CA GLU A 40 -8.76 -14.95 -7.35
C GLU A 40 -9.87 -14.70 -8.38
N ALA A 41 -10.23 -13.43 -8.56
CA ALA A 41 -11.19 -13.06 -9.59
C ALA A 41 -10.59 -13.30 -11.00
N PRO A 42 -11.41 -13.70 -11.99
CA PRO A 42 -11.00 -13.73 -13.38
C PRO A 42 -10.44 -12.38 -13.84
N ALA A 43 -9.67 -12.40 -14.94
CA ALA A 43 -9.19 -11.17 -15.58
C ALA A 43 -10.38 -10.22 -15.84
N GLY A 44 -10.25 -8.94 -15.42
CA GLY A 44 -11.34 -7.98 -15.57
C GLY A 44 -11.37 -6.94 -14.46
N PRO A 45 -12.49 -6.19 -14.31
CA PRO A 45 -12.58 -5.02 -13.44
C PRO A 45 -12.36 -5.29 -11.94
N LEU A 46 -12.52 -6.52 -11.48
CA LEU A 46 -12.31 -6.92 -10.09
C LEU A 46 -10.86 -7.28 -9.79
N ARG A 47 -10.05 -7.55 -10.82
CA ARG A 47 -8.61 -7.79 -10.66
C ARG A 47 -7.89 -6.45 -10.68
N PRO A 48 -7.12 -6.10 -9.64
CA PRO A 48 -6.38 -4.86 -9.64
C PRO A 48 -5.38 -4.80 -10.81
N PRO A 49 -5.18 -3.62 -11.43
CA PRO A 49 -4.15 -3.48 -12.47
C PRO A 49 -2.75 -3.73 -11.88
N PRO A 50 -1.74 -3.98 -12.73
CA PRO A 50 -0.34 -4.01 -12.30
C PRO A 50 0.01 -2.78 -11.49
N ARG A 51 0.85 -2.96 -10.48
CA ARG A 51 1.25 -1.90 -9.56
C ARG A 51 2.64 -2.14 -9.03
N THR A 52 3.26 -1.07 -8.55
CA THR A 52 4.57 -1.05 -7.91
C THR A 52 4.40 -0.98 -6.40
N TRP A 53 5.16 -1.80 -5.68
CA TRP A 53 5.28 -1.72 -4.23
C TRP A 53 6.67 -1.27 -3.85
N CYS A 54 6.72 -0.25 -3.01
CA CYS A 54 7.96 0.24 -2.44
C CYS A 54 7.95 0.11 -0.92
N TRP A 55 9.11 -0.14 -0.35
CA TRP A 55 9.33 -0.18 1.10
C TRP A 55 10.81 -0.02 1.41
N TRP A 56 11.14 0.17 2.66
CA TRP A 56 12.53 0.14 3.13
C TRP A 56 12.72 -0.98 4.13
N GLU A 57 13.84 -1.63 4.06
CA GLU A 57 14.33 -2.63 5.01
C GLU A 57 15.85 -2.77 4.87
N PRO A 58 16.53 -3.44 5.83
CA PRO A 58 17.94 -3.79 5.67
C PRO A 58 18.19 -4.58 4.38
N ALA A 59 19.42 -4.48 3.87
CA ALA A 59 19.89 -5.38 2.81
C ALA A 59 19.87 -6.83 3.28
N GLY A 60 19.68 -7.79 2.36
CA GLY A 60 19.55 -9.21 2.69
C GLY A 60 18.12 -9.63 3.07
N GLY A 61 17.12 -8.83 2.73
CA GLY A 61 15.72 -9.18 2.94
C GLY A 61 15.25 -10.35 2.06
N PRO A 62 14.11 -10.98 2.42
CA PRO A 62 13.65 -12.23 1.79
C PRO A 62 13.29 -12.09 0.31
N PHE A 63 13.10 -10.87 -0.18
CA PHE A 63 12.74 -10.58 -1.56
C PHE A 63 13.86 -9.91 -2.35
N ASP A 64 15.08 -9.80 -1.81
CA ASP A 64 16.16 -9.06 -2.47
C ASP A 64 16.52 -9.65 -3.85
N GLY A 65 16.43 -10.95 -4.03
CA GLY A 65 16.60 -11.60 -5.34
C GLY A 65 15.42 -11.44 -6.32
N TRP A 66 14.34 -10.73 -5.92
CA TRP A 66 13.14 -10.54 -6.74
C TRP A 66 12.90 -9.06 -7.09
N LEU A 67 13.71 -8.16 -6.54
CA LEU A 67 13.52 -6.73 -6.67
C LEU A 67 13.65 -6.27 -8.13
N THR A 68 12.76 -5.38 -8.53
CA THR A 68 12.88 -4.65 -9.79
C THR A 68 14.01 -3.62 -9.70
N ALA A 69 14.14 -2.94 -8.54
CA ALA A 69 15.22 -1.99 -8.26
C ALA A 69 15.39 -1.78 -6.74
N SER A 70 16.56 -1.25 -6.34
CA SER A 70 16.80 -0.82 -4.95
C SER A 70 17.84 0.28 -4.85
N TRP A 71 17.64 1.20 -3.89
CA TRP A 71 18.48 2.38 -3.71
C TRP A 71 18.95 2.52 -2.28
N SER A 72 20.16 3.08 -2.11
CA SER A 72 20.75 3.36 -0.80
C SER A 72 20.60 4.81 -0.36
N ARG A 73 20.05 5.67 -1.23
CA ARG A 73 19.90 7.12 -1.01
C ARG A 73 18.49 7.57 -1.38
N LEU A 74 17.97 8.52 -0.60
CA LEU A 74 16.71 9.22 -0.86
C LEU A 74 16.97 10.70 -1.02
N ARG A 75 16.15 11.36 -1.82
CA ARG A 75 16.12 12.81 -1.96
C ARG A 75 14.70 13.33 -1.74
N VAL A 76 14.60 14.44 -1.01
CA VAL A 76 13.39 15.22 -0.84
C VAL A 76 13.68 16.65 -1.24
N ARG A 77 12.81 17.26 -2.04
CA ARG A 77 12.95 18.66 -2.47
C ARG A 77 11.82 19.50 -1.92
N GLY A 78 12.17 20.62 -1.31
CA GLY A 78 11.22 21.62 -0.87
C GLY A 78 10.60 22.39 -2.02
N PRO A 79 9.53 23.19 -1.77
CA PRO A 79 8.87 23.99 -2.80
C PRO A 79 9.83 25.00 -3.48
N ASP A 80 10.79 25.53 -2.73
CA ASP A 80 11.77 26.49 -3.18
C ASP A 80 13.00 25.85 -3.88
N GLY A 81 12.94 24.52 -4.07
CA GLY A 81 14.02 23.77 -4.74
C GLY A 81 15.16 23.33 -3.84
N ASP A 82 15.13 23.67 -2.54
CA ASP A 82 16.10 23.17 -1.58
C ASP A 82 16.10 21.64 -1.53
N THR A 83 17.30 21.08 -1.52
CA THR A 83 17.50 19.64 -1.68
C THR A 83 18.00 19.02 -0.39
N ILE A 84 17.28 18.00 0.10
CA ILE A 84 17.65 17.20 1.26
C ILE A 84 17.93 15.79 0.76
N GLU A 85 19.20 15.39 0.77
CA GLU A 85 19.60 14.05 0.39
C GLU A 85 20.11 13.29 1.61
N ARG A 86 19.69 12.01 1.72
CA ARG A 86 20.03 11.15 2.85
C ARG A 86 20.45 9.77 2.36
N GLY A 87 21.59 9.30 2.83
CA GLY A 87 21.95 7.89 2.78
C GLY A 87 21.13 7.10 3.81
N LEU A 88 20.67 5.92 3.44
CA LEU A 88 19.81 5.08 4.27
C LEU A 88 20.57 4.21 5.29
N GLY A 89 21.89 4.35 5.37
CA GLY A 89 22.74 3.50 6.21
C GLY A 89 22.66 2.03 5.78
N GLY A 90 22.33 1.12 6.70
CA GLY A 90 22.16 -0.29 6.39
C GLY A 90 20.84 -0.67 5.70
N CYS A 91 19.92 0.31 5.53
CA CYS A 91 18.64 0.09 4.83
C CYS A 91 18.77 0.39 3.33
N ARG A 92 17.82 -0.17 2.60
CA ARG A 92 17.59 0.12 1.19
C ARG A 92 16.13 0.51 0.98
N TYR A 93 15.87 1.44 0.08
CA TYR A 93 14.56 1.63 -0.50
C TYR A 93 14.41 0.66 -1.65
N LYS A 94 13.37 -0.16 -1.63
CA LYS A 94 13.20 -1.32 -2.51
C LYS A 94 11.94 -1.16 -3.34
N MET A 95 12.00 -1.61 -4.56
CA MET A 95 10.91 -1.63 -5.52
C MET A 95 10.68 -3.04 -6.04
N LEU A 96 9.41 -3.47 -6.07
CA LEU A 96 8.99 -4.73 -6.64
C LEU A 96 7.67 -4.52 -7.38
N THR A 97 7.59 -4.95 -8.64
CA THR A 97 6.33 -4.91 -9.37
C THR A 97 5.42 -6.07 -8.96
N SER A 98 4.10 -5.86 -9.04
CA SER A 98 3.14 -6.92 -8.74
C SER A 98 3.24 -8.08 -9.73
N ALA A 99 3.62 -7.81 -10.99
CA ALA A 99 3.81 -8.83 -12.02
C ALA A 99 5.00 -9.74 -11.69
N ASP A 100 6.16 -9.16 -11.36
CA ASP A 100 7.35 -9.95 -10.97
C ASP A 100 7.07 -10.78 -9.72
N PHE A 101 6.42 -10.17 -8.72
CA PHE A 101 6.08 -10.87 -7.49
C PHE A 101 5.12 -12.04 -7.75
N GLU A 102 4.06 -11.83 -8.54
CA GLU A 102 3.11 -12.89 -8.88
C GLU A 102 3.79 -14.04 -9.64
N ALA A 103 4.64 -13.73 -10.63
CA ALA A 103 5.38 -14.73 -11.39
C ALA A 103 6.26 -15.58 -10.46
N ARG A 104 7.07 -14.94 -9.60
CA ARG A 104 7.94 -15.62 -8.64
C ARG A 104 7.19 -16.45 -7.59
N VAL A 105 6.03 -15.95 -7.11
CA VAL A 105 5.18 -16.71 -6.19
C VAL A 105 4.56 -17.90 -6.92
N ARG A 106 4.10 -17.74 -8.16
CA ARG A 106 3.53 -18.82 -8.95
C ARG A 106 4.52 -20.00 -9.13
N GLU A 107 5.77 -19.71 -9.44
CA GLU A 107 6.84 -20.70 -9.56
C GLU A 107 7.07 -21.50 -8.27
N ARG A 108 6.81 -20.89 -7.11
CA ARG A 108 7.13 -21.44 -5.79
C ARG A 108 5.95 -21.97 -4.99
N THR A 109 4.76 -21.92 -5.53
CA THR A 109 3.53 -22.31 -4.83
C THR A 109 2.78 -23.45 -5.53
N GLY A 110 3.50 -24.41 -6.14
CA GLY A 110 2.87 -25.56 -6.82
C GLY A 110 1.98 -26.42 -5.92
N ALA A 111 2.22 -26.44 -4.61
CA ALA A 111 1.39 -27.14 -3.64
C ALA A 111 0.10 -26.39 -3.26
N VAL A 112 -0.05 -25.11 -3.65
CA VAL A 112 -1.25 -24.31 -3.40
C VAL A 112 -2.21 -24.45 -4.59
N GLU A 113 -3.40 -24.95 -4.32
CA GLU A 113 -4.43 -25.01 -5.35
C GLU A 113 -4.87 -23.59 -5.73
N ARG A 114 -4.80 -23.23 -7.01
CA ARG A 114 -5.30 -21.94 -7.51
C ARG A 114 -6.63 -22.14 -8.21
N ARG A 115 -7.56 -21.24 -7.92
CA ARG A 115 -8.88 -21.22 -8.56
C ARG A 115 -9.22 -19.80 -9.01
N GLU A 116 -9.75 -19.73 -10.22
CA GLU A 116 -10.18 -18.47 -10.83
C GLU A 116 -11.71 -18.40 -10.87
N TRP A 117 -12.28 -17.66 -9.93
CA TRP A 117 -13.70 -17.35 -9.88
C TRP A 117 -13.99 -16.17 -8.95
N THR A 118 -15.11 -15.50 -9.17
CA THR A 118 -15.51 -14.33 -8.39
C THR A 118 -16.17 -14.75 -7.08
N VAL A 119 -15.52 -14.51 -5.95
CA VAL A 119 -16.13 -14.68 -4.63
C VAL A 119 -17.11 -13.53 -4.36
N ARG A 120 -18.41 -13.84 -4.33
CA ARG A 120 -19.46 -12.86 -4.05
C ARG A 120 -19.70 -12.73 -2.54
N ARG A 121 -19.69 -13.84 -1.82
CA ARG A 121 -20.02 -13.88 -0.39
C ARG A 121 -19.14 -14.88 0.35
N VAL A 122 -18.79 -14.54 1.58
CA VAL A 122 -18.18 -15.44 2.56
C VAL A 122 -19.14 -15.55 3.76
N ARG A 123 -19.47 -16.76 4.16
CA ARG A 123 -20.39 -17.05 5.28
C ARG A 123 -19.71 -17.94 6.31
N SER A 124 -19.81 -17.59 7.59
CA SER A 124 -19.43 -18.51 8.66
C SER A 124 -20.41 -19.69 8.76
N ARG A 125 -19.88 -20.87 9.06
CA ARG A 125 -20.59 -22.12 9.28
C ARG A 125 -20.07 -22.79 10.55
N ALA A 126 -20.78 -23.81 11.06
CA ALA A 126 -20.22 -24.66 12.08
C ALA A 126 -18.93 -25.31 11.57
N GLY A 127 -17.87 -25.22 12.36
CA GLY A 127 -16.55 -25.79 12.00
C GLY A 127 -15.74 -25.04 10.92
N GLY A 128 -16.22 -23.91 10.38
CA GLY A 128 -15.47 -23.19 9.34
C GLY A 128 -16.24 -22.07 8.66
N ALA A 129 -15.97 -21.90 7.37
CA ALA A 129 -16.65 -20.92 6.53
C ALA A 129 -16.83 -21.43 5.10
N GLU A 130 -17.67 -20.76 4.36
CA GLU A 130 -18.04 -21.10 3.00
C GLU A 130 -17.91 -19.86 2.10
N LEU A 131 -17.23 -20.04 0.98
CA LEU A 131 -17.13 -19.09 -0.11
C LEU A 131 -18.19 -19.43 -1.16
N LEU A 132 -18.92 -18.43 -1.60
CA LEU A 132 -19.96 -18.52 -2.62
C LEU A 132 -19.69 -17.50 -3.71
N GLY A 133 -19.85 -17.88 -4.97
CA GLY A 133 -19.62 -16.99 -6.11
C GLY A 133 -19.89 -17.68 -7.43
N GLU A 134 -19.20 -17.22 -8.47
CA GLU A 134 -19.42 -17.66 -9.86
C GLU A 134 -18.10 -17.70 -10.62
N THR A 135 -17.97 -18.65 -11.56
CA THR A 135 -16.86 -18.72 -12.52
C THR A 135 -16.98 -17.60 -13.56
N ALA A 136 -16.00 -17.51 -14.48
CA ALA A 136 -16.04 -16.56 -15.59
C ALA A 136 -17.26 -16.79 -16.52
N GLU A 137 -17.70 -18.04 -16.62
CA GLU A 137 -18.85 -18.48 -17.43
C GLU A 137 -20.19 -18.33 -16.67
N GLY A 138 -20.19 -17.70 -15.49
CA GLY A 138 -21.40 -17.50 -14.68
C GLY A 138 -21.90 -18.73 -13.92
N GLN A 139 -21.14 -19.85 -13.92
CA GLN A 139 -21.51 -21.04 -13.20
C GLN A 139 -21.34 -20.87 -11.69
N PRO A 140 -22.27 -21.33 -10.85
CA PRO A 140 -22.15 -21.27 -9.40
C PRO A 140 -20.87 -21.97 -8.91
N ALA A 141 -20.09 -21.26 -8.09
CA ALA A 141 -18.87 -21.76 -7.47
C ALA A 141 -19.01 -21.75 -5.95
N ARG A 142 -18.52 -22.81 -5.33
CA ARG A 142 -18.56 -23.00 -3.87
C ARG A 142 -17.30 -23.68 -3.37
N LEU A 143 -16.79 -23.19 -2.23
CA LEU A 143 -15.65 -23.78 -1.53
C LEU A 143 -15.90 -23.71 -0.02
N ARG A 144 -15.73 -24.82 0.69
CA ARG A 144 -15.71 -24.88 2.15
C ARG A 144 -14.27 -24.85 2.64
N ALA A 145 -14.03 -24.13 3.73
CA ALA A 145 -12.72 -24.05 4.36
C ALA A 145 -12.84 -23.98 5.88
N ARG A 146 -11.88 -24.57 6.59
CA ARG A 146 -11.77 -24.40 8.04
C ARG A 146 -11.49 -22.94 8.39
N TRP A 147 -10.60 -22.27 7.63
CA TRP A 147 -10.22 -20.87 7.79
C TRP A 147 -10.27 -20.12 6.48
N VAL A 148 -10.77 -18.89 6.52
CA VAL A 148 -10.77 -17.98 5.35
C VAL A 148 -10.00 -16.73 5.67
N LEU A 149 -9.01 -16.41 4.85
CA LEU A 149 -8.20 -15.18 4.86
C LEU A 149 -8.64 -14.32 3.68
N ASP A 150 -9.42 -13.27 3.95
CA ASP A 150 -10.02 -12.43 2.91
C ASP A 150 -9.23 -11.11 2.78
N SER A 151 -8.60 -10.89 1.62
CA SER A 151 -7.84 -9.68 1.30
C SER A 151 -8.64 -8.66 0.48
N ARG A 152 -9.88 -8.98 0.12
CA ARG A 152 -10.72 -8.10 -0.70
C ARG A 152 -11.11 -6.83 0.07
N PRO A 153 -11.25 -5.69 -0.61
CA PRO A 153 -11.82 -4.51 0.01
C PRO A 153 -13.22 -4.82 0.60
N PRO A 154 -13.56 -4.27 1.77
CA PRO A 154 -14.91 -4.42 2.31
C PRO A 154 -15.93 -3.73 1.39
N ALA A 155 -17.17 -4.25 1.34
CA ALA A 155 -18.25 -3.69 0.52
C ALA A 155 -18.53 -2.22 0.85
N ALA A 156 -18.38 -1.83 2.12
CA ALA A 156 -18.43 -0.44 2.56
C ALA A 156 -17.18 -0.11 3.37
N PRO A 157 -16.53 1.04 3.10
CA PRO A 157 -15.41 1.50 3.89
C PRO A 157 -15.81 1.71 5.36
N PRO A 158 -14.98 1.30 6.33
CA PRO A 158 -15.30 1.47 7.75
C PRO A 158 -15.48 2.96 8.13
N PRO A 159 -16.27 3.29 9.16
CA PRO A 159 -16.44 4.66 9.62
C PRO A 159 -15.13 5.33 10.02
N ALA A 160 -14.93 6.59 9.60
CA ALA A 160 -13.72 7.38 9.87
C ALA A 160 -14.04 8.82 10.24
N ARG A 161 -13.09 9.52 10.89
CA ARG A 161 -13.13 10.97 11.11
C ARG A 161 -12.55 11.73 9.94
N THR A 162 -11.50 11.17 9.33
CA THR A 162 -10.79 11.76 8.19
C THR A 162 -10.65 10.73 7.07
N ARG A 163 -10.88 11.18 5.84
CA ARG A 163 -10.70 10.40 4.62
C ARG A 163 -10.00 11.28 3.59
N LEU A 164 -8.77 10.96 3.32
CA LEU A 164 -8.03 11.43 2.17
C LEU A 164 -7.74 10.23 1.26
N LEU A 165 -7.34 10.52 0.07
CA LEU A 165 -6.86 9.55 -0.91
C LEU A 165 -5.43 9.94 -1.27
N GLN A 166 -4.51 9.00 -1.17
CA GLN A 166 -3.28 9.07 -1.94
C GLN A 166 -3.65 8.58 -3.33
N HIS A 167 -3.56 9.46 -4.29
CA HIS A 167 -3.86 9.15 -5.67
C HIS A 167 -2.68 9.54 -6.55
N PHE A 168 -2.39 8.73 -7.53
CA PHE A 168 -1.21 8.93 -8.34
C PHE A 168 -1.40 8.46 -9.77
N HIS A 169 -0.61 9.07 -10.64
CA HIS A 169 -0.40 8.65 -12.01
C HIS A 169 1.11 8.71 -12.29
N GLY A 170 1.65 7.64 -12.85
CA GLY A 170 3.06 7.50 -13.13
C GLY A 170 3.30 7.05 -14.57
N TRP A 171 4.36 7.56 -15.17
CA TRP A 171 4.87 7.17 -16.47
C TRP A 171 6.19 6.44 -16.31
N PHE A 172 6.30 5.25 -16.83
CA PHE A 172 7.59 4.63 -17.10
C PHE A 172 8.18 5.31 -18.32
N LEU A 173 9.17 6.15 -18.10
CA LEU A 173 9.79 6.98 -19.14
C LEU A 173 11.11 6.38 -19.57
N ARG A 174 11.40 6.53 -20.88
CA ARG A 174 12.73 6.41 -21.45
C ARG A 174 13.12 7.72 -22.12
N THR A 175 14.31 8.20 -21.82
CA THR A 175 14.90 9.41 -22.42
C THR A 175 15.96 9.01 -23.43
N PRO A 176 16.20 9.82 -24.49
CA PRO A 176 17.24 9.53 -25.50
C PRO A 176 18.67 9.74 -24.97
N ARG A 177 18.82 10.44 -23.85
CA ARG A 177 20.08 10.72 -23.17
C ARG A 177 19.95 10.48 -21.68
N PRO A 178 21.05 10.22 -20.94
CA PRO A 178 21.03 10.14 -19.49
C PRO A 178 20.38 11.37 -18.86
N ALA A 179 19.36 11.13 -18.01
CA ALA A 179 18.59 12.18 -17.34
C ALA A 179 18.34 11.89 -15.86
N PHE A 180 18.63 10.67 -15.41
CA PHE A 180 18.34 10.22 -14.05
C PHE A 180 19.62 9.74 -13.36
N ASP A 181 19.71 9.99 -12.04
CA ASP A 181 20.73 9.39 -11.19
C ASP A 181 20.20 8.03 -10.67
N PRO A 182 20.72 6.88 -11.17
CA PRO A 182 20.22 5.57 -10.79
C PRO A 182 20.55 5.17 -9.34
N THR A 183 21.27 6.00 -8.59
CA THR A 183 21.67 5.72 -7.21
C THR A 183 20.75 6.34 -6.16
N VAL A 184 19.84 7.26 -6.57
CA VAL A 184 19.04 8.07 -5.65
C VAL A 184 17.58 8.14 -6.08
N VAL A 185 16.65 7.93 -5.12
CA VAL A 185 15.22 8.11 -5.33
C VAL A 185 14.81 9.54 -5.01
N GLU A 186 14.08 10.21 -5.90
CA GLU A 186 13.30 11.40 -5.55
C GLU A 186 12.04 10.95 -4.82
N LEU A 187 12.08 10.90 -3.49
CA LEU A 187 10.99 10.37 -2.69
C LEU A 187 9.80 11.32 -2.63
N MET A 188 10.07 12.62 -2.53
CA MET A 188 9.06 13.67 -2.53
C MET A 188 9.68 14.95 -3.11
N ASP A 189 9.20 15.38 -4.26
CA ASP A 189 9.59 16.64 -4.89
C ASP A 189 8.42 17.62 -4.86
N PHE A 190 8.47 18.59 -3.96
CA PHE A 190 7.41 19.57 -3.75
C PHE A 190 7.46 20.76 -4.69
N ARG A 191 8.32 20.77 -5.70
CA ARG A 191 8.36 21.82 -6.74
C ARG A 191 7.17 21.77 -7.69
N VAL A 192 6.30 20.77 -7.57
CA VAL A 192 5.01 20.75 -8.28
C VAL A 192 4.03 21.75 -7.68
N PRO A 193 3.06 22.27 -8.46
CA PRO A 193 2.01 23.13 -7.93
C PRO A 193 1.24 22.47 -6.79
N GLN A 194 1.15 23.16 -5.66
CA GLN A 194 0.48 22.64 -4.47
C GLN A 194 -1.03 22.92 -4.51
N PRO A 195 -1.89 21.93 -4.17
CA PRO A 195 -3.31 22.15 -4.04
C PRO A 195 -3.63 23.02 -2.80
N ALA A 196 -4.80 23.69 -2.83
CA ALA A 196 -5.26 24.48 -1.69
C ALA A 196 -5.49 23.61 -0.42
N GLU A 197 -5.94 22.37 -0.57
CA GLU A 197 -6.15 21.40 0.49
C GLU A 197 -5.36 20.13 0.19
N GLY A 198 -4.75 19.53 1.23
CA GLY A 198 -3.91 18.35 1.08
C GLY A 198 -2.47 18.66 0.69
N LEU A 199 -1.89 17.88 -0.20
CA LEU A 199 -0.54 18.10 -0.75
C LEU A 199 -0.37 17.40 -2.09
N ALA A 200 0.67 17.79 -2.86
CA ALA A 200 1.11 17.08 -4.05
C ALA A 200 2.64 17.05 -4.12
N PHE A 201 3.19 16.03 -4.75
CA PHE A 201 4.63 15.93 -4.99
C PHE A 201 4.92 15.08 -6.22
N GLY A 202 6.06 15.35 -6.82
CA GLY A 202 6.67 14.48 -7.80
C GLY A 202 7.41 13.33 -7.10
N TYR A 203 7.46 12.18 -7.73
CA TYR A 203 8.14 11.00 -7.25
C TYR A 203 8.87 10.33 -8.41
N VAL A 204 10.18 10.03 -8.25
CA VAL A 204 10.97 9.43 -9.32
C VAL A 204 11.73 8.22 -8.80
N LEU A 205 11.53 7.09 -9.46
CA LEU A 205 12.28 5.86 -9.24
C LEU A 205 13.16 5.57 -10.47
N PRO A 206 14.42 5.95 -10.44
CA PRO A 206 15.35 5.70 -11.54
C PRO A 206 15.62 4.20 -11.67
N LEU A 207 15.41 3.63 -12.85
CA LEU A 207 15.71 2.23 -13.17
C LEU A 207 17.05 2.11 -13.91
N ALA A 208 17.43 3.17 -14.62
CA ALA A 208 18.69 3.35 -15.30
C ALA A 208 18.93 4.86 -15.48
N GLU A 209 20.06 5.26 -16.04
CA GLU A 209 20.35 6.67 -16.34
C GLU A 209 19.37 7.28 -17.36
N ASP A 210 18.79 6.46 -18.24
CA ASP A 210 17.83 6.85 -19.28
C ASP A 210 16.40 6.38 -19.02
N ARG A 211 16.13 5.74 -17.86
CA ARG A 211 14.84 5.11 -17.59
C ARG A 211 14.41 5.30 -16.15
N ALA A 212 13.17 5.75 -15.96
CA ALA A 212 12.59 5.91 -14.63
C ALA A 212 11.07 5.76 -14.62
N LEU A 213 10.50 5.40 -13.47
CA LEU A 213 9.11 5.71 -13.16
C LEU A 213 9.05 7.14 -12.64
N VAL A 214 8.36 8.02 -13.35
CA VAL A 214 8.09 9.41 -12.96
C VAL A 214 6.61 9.54 -12.63
N GLU A 215 6.31 9.93 -11.40
CA GLU A 215 4.95 9.92 -10.87
C GLU A 215 4.57 11.28 -10.29
N TYR A 216 3.33 11.68 -10.51
CA TYR A 216 2.66 12.74 -9.76
C TYR A 216 1.73 12.12 -8.73
N THR A 217 1.96 12.41 -7.47
CA THR A 217 1.19 11.92 -6.33
C THR A 217 0.49 13.07 -5.62
N GLY A 218 -0.78 12.90 -5.32
CA GLY A 218 -1.56 13.85 -4.53
C GLY A 218 -2.21 13.19 -3.31
N PHE A 219 -2.30 13.93 -2.22
CA PHE A 219 -3.12 13.59 -1.05
C PHE A 219 -4.28 14.57 -0.98
N SER A 220 -5.47 14.14 -1.37
CA SER A 220 -6.66 14.98 -1.40
C SER A 220 -7.93 14.16 -1.20
N ARG A 221 -9.07 14.84 -1.11
CA ARG A 221 -10.36 14.15 -0.98
C ARG A 221 -10.85 13.50 -2.27
N ARG A 222 -10.36 13.96 -3.41
CA ARG A 222 -10.75 13.48 -4.76
C ARG A 222 -9.52 13.40 -5.66
N PRO A 223 -9.39 12.33 -6.45
CA PRO A 223 -8.36 12.25 -7.49
C PRO A 223 -8.56 13.37 -8.54
N LEU A 224 -7.51 13.67 -9.27
CA LEU A 224 -7.61 14.45 -10.50
C LEU A 224 -8.32 13.62 -11.58
N ASP A 225 -8.86 14.29 -12.60
CA ASP A 225 -9.23 13.61 -13.83
C ASP A 225 -8.00 13.25 -14.69
N ASP A 226 -8.20 12.46 -15.73
CA ASP A 226 -7.08 12.02 -16.59
C ASP A 226 -6.38 13.19 -17.28
N ALA A 227 -7.09 14.27 -17.60
CA ALA A 227 -6.50 15.48 -18.19
C ALA A 227 -5.66 16.24 -17.15
N GLY A 228 -6.12 16.31 -15.90
CA GLY A 228 -5.39 16.90 -14.78
C GLY A 228 -4.08 16.18 -14.52
N TYR A 229 -4.09 14.85 -14.49
CA TYR A 229 -2.86 14.06 -14.34
C TYR A 229 -1.90 14.25 -15.50
N ARG A 230 -2.38 14.23 -16.75
CA ARG A 230 -1.51 14.46 -17.91
C ARG A 230 -0.85 15.84 -17.86
N ARG A 231 -1.59 16.88 -17.50
CA ARG A 231 -1.02 18.24 -17.35
C ARG A 231 0.01 18.28 -16.22
N ALA A 232 -0.29 17.66 -15.07
CA ALA A 232 0.62 17.64 -13.92
C ALA A 232 1.91 16.89 -14.22
N LEU A 233 1.84 15.73 -14.87
CA LEU A 233 3.00 14.94 -15.27
C LEU A 233 3.82 15.63 -16.36
N ALA A 234 3.19 16.20 -17.39
CA ALA A 234 3.88 16.95 -18.44
C ALA A 234 4.61 18.17 -17.85
N HIS A 235 3.97 18.89 -16.92
CA HIS A 235 4.61 19.99 -16.21
C HIS A 235 5.81 19.48 -15.39
N TYR A 236 5.64 18.39 -14.62
CA TYR A 236 6.71 17.86 -13.79
C TYR A 236 7.87 17.35 -14.63
N ALA A 237 7.61 16.54 -15.65
CA ALA A 237 8.64 16.01 -16.53
C ALA A 237 9.36 17.13 -17.33
N GLY A 238 8.62 18.01 -17.98
CA GLY A 238 9.18 19.03 -18.85
C GLY A 238 9.77 20.23 -18.11
N ARG A 239 9.03 20.81 -17.13
CA ARG A 239 9.46 22.07 -16.48
C ARG A 239 10.30 21.85 -15.22
N VAL A 240 9.97 20.82 -14.42
CA VAL A 240 10.63 20.60 -13.13
C VAL A 240 11.85 19.70 -13.27
N LEU A 241 11.75 18.61 -14.03
CA LEU A 241 12.86 17.69 -14.29
C LEU A 241 13.70 18.08 -15.48
N GLY A 242 13.19 18.97 -16.36
CA GLY A 242 13.91 19.40 -17.56
C GLY A 242 14.06 18.33 -18.63
N LEU A 243 13.20 17.33 -18.62
CA LEU A 243 13.16 16.31 -19.66
C LEU A 243 12.63 16.94 -20.95
N GLY A 244 13.31 16.75 -22.06
CA GLY A 244 12.86 17.22 -23.38
C GLY A 244 11.56 16.54 -23.81
N ASP A 245 10.95 17.04 -24.89
CA ASP A 245 9.70 16.48 -25.44
C ASP A 245 9.92 15.15 -26.18
N ASP A 246 11.14 14.72 -26.36
CA ASP A 246 11.58 13.49 -27.04
C ASP A 246 11.63 12.25 -26.13
N HIS A 247 11.20 12.38 -24.87
CA HIS A 247 11.05 11.22 -23.99
C HIS A 247 9.87 10.34 -24.44
N ARG A 248 10.02 9.03 -24.26
CA ARG A 248 9.00 8.04 -24.60
C ARG A 248 8.34 7.49 -23.34
N VAL A 249 7.00 7.44 -23.30
CA VAL A 249 6.22 6.72 -22.27
C VAL A 249 6.11 5.26 -22.70
N GLU A 250 6.74 4.34 -21.96
CA GLU A 250 6.71 2.91 -22.22
C GLU A 250 5.51 2.22 -21.57
N ALA A 251 5.12 2.68 -20.37
CA ALA A 251 3.97 2.16 -19.63
C ALA A 251 3.40 3.23 -18.69
N VAL A 252 2.20 3.01 -18.23
CA VAL A 252 1.50 3.89 -17.29
C VAL A 252 1.05 3.11 -16.07
N GLU A 253 1.30 3.68 -14.90
CA GLU A 253 0.77 3.18 -13.63
C GLU A 253 -0.16 4.22 -13.02
N ARG A 254 -1.24 3.76 -12.38
CA ARG A 254 -2.16 4.63 -11.65
C ARG A 254 -2.76 3.90 -10.46
N GLY A 255 -3.01 4.64 -9.40
CA GLY A 255 -3.61 4.05 -8.22
C GLY A 255 -4.28 5.07 -7.32
N VAL A 256 -5.14 4.53 -6.46
CA VAL A 256 -5.80 5.28 -5.39
C VAL A 256 -5.73 4.44 -4.13
N ILE A 257 -5.13 5.00 -3.09
CA ILE A 257 -4.95 4.36 -1.78
C ILE A 257 -5.73 5.18 -0.75
N PRO A 258 -6.73 4.61 -0.07
CA PRO A 258 -7.42 5.32 1.00
C PRO A 258 -6.48 5.61 2.18
N LEU A 259 -6.32 6.88 2.52
CA LEU A 259 -5.63 7.36 3.71
C LEU A 259 -6.69 7.73 4.76
N THR A 260 -6.81 6.95 5.81
CA THR A 260 -7.95 7.10 6.73
C THR A 260 -7.62 6.65 8.16
N ASP A 261 -8.23 7.32 9.15
CA ASP A 261 -8.19 6.90 10.56
C ASP A 261 -9.24 5.84 10.90
N ALA A 262 -9.84 5.19 9.90
CA ALA A 262 -10.82 4.12 10.10
C ALA A 262 -10.22 2.95 10.89
N ARG A 263 -11.06 2.28 11.67
CA ARG A 263 -10.70 1.02 12.33
C ARG A 263 -11.04 -0.13 11.40
N HIS A 264 -10.05 -0.92 11.03
CA HIS A 264 -10.23 -2.09 10.16
C HIS A 264 -10.44 -3.34 11.02
N PRO A 265 -11.62 -3.97 11.01
CA PRO A 265 -11.84 -5.21 11.76
C PRO A 265 -11.04 -6.34 11.10
N ARG A 266 -10.14 -6.96 11.85
CA ARG A 266 -9.31 -8.08 11.38
C ARG A 266 -10.06 -9.43 11.44
N ARG A 267 -11.11 -9.52 12.23
CA ARG A 267 -12.03 -10.67 12.29
C ARG A 267 -13.37 -10.26 11.66
N ALA A 268 -13.81 -11.01 10.66
CA ALA A 268 -15.08 -10.81 9.96
C ALA A 268 -16.12 -11.90 10.32
N GLY A 269 -15.69 -12.94 11.02
CA GLY A 269 -16.52 -14.04 11.52
C GLY A 269 -15.70 -15.03 12.36
N PRO A 270 -16.30 -16.05 12.93
CA PRO A 270 -15.59 -17.06 13.74
C PRO A 270 -14.39 -17.68 13.00
N ALA A 271 -14.55 -17.99 11.72
CA ALA A 271 -13.53 -18.60 10.86
C ALA A 271 -13.06 -17.70 9.69
N VAL A 272 -13.42 -16.41 9.72
CA VAL A 272 -13.13 -15.47 8.61
C VAL A 272 -12.30 -14.31 9.14
N PHE A 273 -11.12 -14.08 8.54
CA PHE A 273 -10.19 -13.04 8.92
C PHE A 273 -9.80 -12.17 7.72
N ARG A 274 -9.57 -10.90 7.95
CA ARG A 274 -9.15 -9.94 6.92
C ARG A 274 -7.66 -9.72 7.00
N ILE A 275 -6.99 -9.80 5.86
CA ILE A 275 -5.55 -9.57 5.69
C ILE A 275 -5.26 -8.42 4.73
N GLY A 276 -4.04 -7.94 4.73
CA GLY A 276 -3.62 -6.84 3.85
C GLY A 276 -4.34 -5.52 4.16
N ALA A 277 -4.61 -4.72 3.15
CA ALA A 277 -5.29 -3.43 3.30
C ALA A 277 -6.66 -3.56 3.99
N ALA A 278 -7.43 -4.61 3.68
CA ALA A 278 -8.70 -4.92 4.33
C ALA A 278 -8.55 -5.21 5.84
N GLY A 279 -7.40 -5.76 6.25
CA GLY A 279 -7.01 -6.01 7.64
C GLY A 279 -6.22 -4.89 8.30
N GLY A 280 -6.14 -3.70 7.67
CA GLY A 280 -5.47 -2.51 8.21
C GLY A 280 -3.95 -2.48 8.04
N ALA A 281 -3.39 -3.20 7.04
CA ALA A 281 -1.95 -3.20 6.78
C ALA A 281 -1.45 -1.93 6.07
N THR A 282 -2.35 -1.10 5.53
CA THR A 282 -1.97 0.19 4.92
C THR A 282 -1.72 1.23 6.01
N ARG A 283 -0.57 1.90 5.97
CA ARG A 283 -0.26 3.00 6.89
C ARG A 283 -1.15 4.20 6.56
N PRO A 284 -1.94 4.71 7.52
CA PRO A 284 -2.90 5.77 7.25
C PRO A 284 -2.30 7.07 6.69
N SER A 285 -1.10 7.45 7.11
CA SER A 285 -0.47 8.73 6.75
C SER A 285 0.45 8.67 5.54
N THR A 286 0.81 7.46 5.06
CA THR A 286 1.83 7.30 4.00
C THR A 286 1.44 6.35 2.88
N GLY A 287 0.37 5.55 3.07
CA GLY A 287 -0.05 4.54 2.09
C GLY A 287 0.84 3.29 2.02
N TYR A 288 2.00 3.27 2.67
CA TYR A 288 2.88 2.10 2.66
C TYR A 288 2.16 0.88 3.23
N THR A 289 2.28 -0.24 2.54
CA THR A 289 1.47 -1.44 2.83
C THR A 289 2.32 -2.71 2.85
N PHE A 290 3.29 -2.85 1.93
CA PHE A 290 3.96 -4.12 1.65
C PHE A 290 4.70 -4.70 2.87
N ALA A 291 5.52 -3.91 3.57
CA ALA A 291 6.26 -4.36 4.75
C ALA A 291 5.32 -4.82 5.89
N ALA A 292 4.21 -4.12 6.11
CA ALA A 292 3.20 -4.51 7.09
C ALA A 292 2.48 -5.80 6.70
N VAL A 293 2.19 -5.99 5.42
CA VAL A 293 1.64 -7.25 4.87
C VAL A 293 2.60 -8.40 5.16
N GLN A 294 3.91 -8.22 4.97
CA GLN A 294 4.88 -9.27 5.24
C GLN A 294 4.88 -9.70 6.71
N ARG A 295 4.85 -8.74 7.64
CA ARG A 295 4.77 -9.03 9.08
C ARG A 295 3.45 -9.73 9.45
N GLN A 296 2.34 -9.24 8.89
CA GLN A 296 1.01 -9.78 9.19
C GLN A 296 0.86 -11.21 8.66
N THR A 297 1.28 -11.48 7.43
CA THR A 297 1.16 -12.82 6.82
C THR A 297 2.12 -13.84 7.44
N ALA A 298 3.30 -13.41 7.93
CA ALA A 298 4.17 -14.27 8.72
C ALA A 298 3.48 -14.75 10.00
N ALA A 299 2.95 -13.84 10.80
CA ALA A 299 2.25 -14.18 12.04
C ALA A 299 1.00 -15.05 11.81
N VAL A 300 0.29 -14.84 10.69
CA VAL A 300 -0.85 -15.67 10.29
C VAL A 300 -0.39 -17.10 9.93
N ALA A 301 0.68 -17.23 9.16
CA ALA A 301 1.24 -18.54 8.82
C ALA A 301 1.72 -19.30 10.06
N ASP A 302 2.44 -18.63 10.96
CA ASP A 302 2.91 -19.21 12.23
C ASP A 302 1.73 -19.69 13.10
N ALA A 303 0.63 -18.93 13.16
CA ALA A 303 -0.56 -19.35 13.88
C ALA A 303 -1.22 -20.59 13.26
N LEU A 304 -1.30 -20.66 11.93
CA LEU A 304 -1.86 -21.79 11.20
C LEU A 304 -1.03 -23.06 11.41
N PHE A 305 0.30 -22.99 11.26
CA PHE A 305 1.18 -24.14 11.50
C PHE A 305 1.16 -24.61 12.96
N ALA A 306 0.93 -23.69 13.91
CA ALA A 306 0.76 -24.04 15.31
C ALA A 306 -0.67 -24.50 15.66
N GLY A 307 -1.55 -24.73 14.68
CA GLY A 307 -2.94 -25.16 14.90
C GLY A 307 -3.87 -24.12 15.54
N ARG A 308 -3.42 -22.86 15.67
CA ARG A 308 -4.15 -21.76 16.28
C ARG A 308 -5.01 -21.01 15.27
N ALA A 309 -6.02 -20.27 15.77
CA ALA A 309 -6.82 -19.39 14.93
C ALA A 309 -5.94 -18.29 14.28
N PRO A 310 -5.99 -18.11 12.95
CA PRO A 310 -5.10 -17.23 12.20
C PRO A 310 -5.55 -15.76 12.25
N LEU A 311 -5.78 -15.23 13.46
CA LEU A 311 -6.11 -13.81 13.63
C LEU A 311 -4.88 -12.95 13.34
N PRO A 312 -4.92 -12.13 12.28
CA PRO A 312 -3.80 -11.26 11.96
C PRO A 312 -3.52 -10.28 13.10
N PRO A 313 -2.26 -10.02 13.46
CA PRO A 313 -1.94 -9.00 14.47
C PRO A 313 -2.28 -7.59 13.97
N PRO A 314 -2.41 -6.58 14.87
CA PRO A 314 -2.44 -5.19 14.45
C PRO A 314 -1.18 -4.86 13.66
N ALA A 315 -1.33 -4.23 12.49
CA ALA A 315 -0.19 -3.87 11.63
C ALA A 315 0.67 -2.76 12.27
N TYR A 316 0.03 -1.89 13.07
CA TYR A 316 0.66 -0.75 13.73
C TYR A 316 0.15 -0.59 15.17
N PRO A 317 0.97 -0.08 16.10
CA PRO A 317 0.54 0.21 17.46
C PRO A 317 -0.47 1.37 17.49
N ALA A 318 -1.37 1.36 18.46
CA ALA A 318 -2.45 2.35 18.58
C ALA A 318 -1.94 3.81 18.63
N ARG A 319 -0.78 4.06 19.27
CA ARG A 319 -0.16 5.40 19.31
C ARG A 319 0.23 5.88 17.91
N ALA A 320 0.81 5.02 17.08
CA ALA A 320 1.20 5.39 15.71
C ALA A 320 -0.03 5.72 14.87
N LEU A 321 -1.11 4.94 15.00
CA LEU A 321 -2.38 5.24 14.35
C LEU A 321 -3.03 6.53 14.85
N ALA A 322 -2.83 6.90 16.13
CA ALA A 322 -3.28 8.18 16.66
C ALA A 322 -2.51 9.36 16.05
N LEU A 323 -1.19 9.25 15.93
CA LEU A 323 -0.36 10.26 15.26
C LEU A 323 -0.74 10.43 13.79
N ASP A 324 -0.99 9.31 13.08
CA ASP A 324 -1.49 9.34 11.70
C ASP A 324 -2.84 10.06 11.59
N ALA A 325 -3.77 9.78 12.51
CA ALA A 325 -5.07 10.45 12.52
C ALA A 325 -4.95 11.96 12.69
N VAL A 326 -4.02 12.41 13.55
CA VAL A 326 -3.74 13.84 13.75
C VAL A 326 -3.16 14.47 12.50
N LEU A 327 -2.15 13.84 11.89
CA LEU A 327 -1.53 14.36 10.66
C LEU A 327 -2.55 14.43 9.51
N LEU A 328 -3.30 13.36 9.27
CA LEU A 328 -4.33 13.34 8.22
C LEU A 328 -5.38 14.43 8.43
N ALA A 329 -5.87 14.61 9.66
CA ALA A 329 -6.87 15.63 9.94
C ALA A 329 -6.30 17.06 9.83
N ALA A 330 -5.02 17.24 10.14
CA ALA A 330 -4.34 18.53 9.99
C ALA A 330 -4.14 18.90 8.52
N LEU A 331 -3.74 17.92 7.69
CA LEU A 331 -3.64 18.08 6.22
C LEU A 331 -5.02 18.33 5.58
N ASP A 332 -6.02 17.53 5.95
CA ASP A 332 -7.40 17.63 5.42
C ASP A 332 -8.05 19.01 5.67
N ARG A 333 -7.59 19.71 6.71
CA ARG A 333 -8.12 21.02 7.12
C ARG A 333 -7.20 22.18 6.77
N GLY A 334 -6.14 21.94 6.02
CA GLY A 334 -5.14 22.97 5.70
C GLY A 334 -4.44 23.60 6.92
N ARG A 335 -4.44 22.91 8.07
CA ARG A 335 -3.77 23.42 9.28
C ARG A 335 -2.25 23.30 9.20
N VAL A 336 -1.79 22.35 8.44
CA VAL A 336 -0.38 22.16 8.11
C VAL A 336 -0.22 22.00 6.62
N ARG A 337 0.83 22.60 6.07
CA ARG A 337 1.22 22.40 4.67
C ARG A 337 2.21 21.24 4.61
N GLY A 338 1.85 20.17 3.92
CA GLY A 338 2.71 19.00 3.80
C GLY A 338 4.06 19.33 3.17
N ALA A 339 4.07 20.23 2.18
CA ALA A 339 5.28 20.71 1.50
C ALA A 339 6.29 21.43 2.43
N ASP A 340 5.87 21.92 3.59
CA ASP A 340 6.75 22.53 4.61
C ASP A 340 7.16 21.48 5.67
N VAL A 341 6.24 20.62 6.06
CA VAL A 341 6.44 19.66 7.16
C VAL A 341 7.37 18.52 6.77
N PHE A 342 7.15 17.89 5.60
CA PHE A 342 7.93 16.71 5.23
C PHE A 342 9.39 17.04 4.95
N PRO A 343 9.77 18.07 4.15
CA PRO A 343 11.17 18.43 3.98
C PRO A 343 11.87 18.72 5.30
N ARG A 344 11.20 19.42 6.23
CA ARG A 344 11.73 19.70 7.57
C ARG A 344 12.01 18.42 8.35
N LEU A 345 11.10 17.45 8.35
CA LEU A 345 11.32 16.16 9.02
C LEU A 345 12.52 15.42 8.43
N PHE A 346 12.67 15.38 7.10
CA PHE A 346 13.82 14.75 6.44
C PHE A 346 15.13 15.49 6.69
N ARG A 347 15.09 16.80 6.94
CA ARG A 347 16.27 17.60 7.27
C ARG A 347 16.71 17.42 8.72
N GLU A 348 15.76 17.45 9.66
CA GLU A 348 16.05 17.59 11.09
C GLU A 348 16.02 16.26 11.87
N VAL A 349 15.36 15.22 11.37
CA VAL A 349 15.28 13.91 12.04
C VAL A 349 16.32 12.95 11.45
N PRO A 350 17.14 12.27 12.27
CA PRO A 350 18.03 11.22 11.80
C PRO A 350 17.27 10.19 10.97
N ILE A 351 17.76 9.86 9.77
CA ILE A 351 17.03 9.08 8.76
C ILE A 351 16.57 7.72 9.31
N ALA A 352 17.41 7.00 10.05
CA ALA A 352 17.05 5.71 10.61
C ALA A 352 15.86 5.80 11.58
N ARG A 353 15.74 6.90 12.36
CA ARG A 353 14.60 7.15 13.23
C ARG A 353 13.37 7.51 12.41
N LEU A 354 13.53 8.37 11.41
CA LEU A 354 12.42 8.78 10.54
C LEU A 354 11.80 7.58 9.81
N LEU A 355 12.62 6.69 9.26
CA LEU A 355 12.12 5.48 8.61
C LEU A 355 11.38 4.55 9.59
N ARG A 356 11.90 4.36 10.82
CA ARG A 356 11.18 3.61 11.86
C ARG A 356 9.86 4.30 12.26
N PHE A 357 9.84 5.64 12.34
CA PHE A 357 8.63 6.41 12.62
C PHE A 357 7.58 6.22 11.51
N LEU A 358 7.98 6.34 10.26
CA LEU A 358 7.10 6.11 9.10
C LEU A 358 6.60 4.66 9.02
N ASP A 359 7.33 3.69 9.57
CA ASP A 359 6.92 2.28 9.67
C ASP A 359 6.18 1.96 11.00
N GLY A 360 5.95 2.96 11.88
CA GLY A 360 5.25 2.80 13.16
C GLY A 360 6.03 1.98 14.21
N ARG A 361 7.36 1.93 14.09
CA ARG A 361 8.25 1.10 14.91
C ARG A 361 9.11 1.89 15.90
N THR A 362 8.79 3.14 16.12
CA THR A 362 9.45 4.00 17.11
C THR A 362 8.91 3.75 18.52
N SER A 363 9.72 4.08 19.53
CA SER A 363 9.27 4.19 20.92
C SER A 363 8.51 5.49 21.16
N PRO A 364 7.75 5.64 22.29
CA PRO A 364 7.10 6.91 22.64
C PRO A 364 8.06 8.08 22.75
N ALA A 365 9.27 7.88 23.28
CA ALA A 365 10.29 8.92 23.38
C ALA A 365 10.81 9.36 22.00
N GLU A 366 10.96 8.43 21.06
CA GLU A 366 11.33 8.74 19.67
C GLU A 366 10.19 9.47 18.95
N ASP A 367 8.93 9.07 19.18
CA ASP A 367 7.74 9.76 18.62
C ASP A 367 7.72 11.23 19.07
N LEU A 368 7.99 11.48 20.37
CA LEU A 368 8.09 12.86 20.90
C LEU A 368 9.22 13.65 20.23
N THR A 369 10.36 13.01 20.00
CA THR A 369 11.51 13.66 19.34
C THR A 369 11.15 14.07 17.89
N VAL A 370 10.43 13.22 17.14
CA VAL A 370 9.93 13.54 15.82
C VAL A 370 8.85 14.62 15.87
N GLY A 371 7.92 14.51 16.83
CA GLY A 371 6.81 15.45 17.00
C GLY A 371 7.26 16.88 17.31
N ARG A 372 8.39 17.07 18.03
CA ARG A 372 8.98 18.41 18.29
C ARG A 372 9.47 19.12 17.02
N ARG A 373 9.65 18.40 15.92
CA ARG A 373 10.04 18.95 14.61
C ARG A 373 8.84 19.31 13.73
N ALA A 374 7.64 18.95 14.17
CA ALA A 374 6.40 19.32 13.51
C ALA A 374 5.76 20.57 14.16
N PRO A 375 4.86 21.29 13.47
CA PRO A 375 4.20 22.49 14.00
C PRO A 375 3.25 22.14 15.14
N ALA A 376 3.67 22.39 16.41
CA ALA A 376 2.97 21.91 17.59
C ALA A 376 1.54 22.48 17.74
N LEU A 377 1.34 23.80 17.62
CA LEU A 377 0.03 24.44 17.83
C LEU A 377 -1.06 23.95 16.88
N PRO A 378 -0.86 23.89 15.54
CA PRO A 378 -1.83 23.32 14.62
C PRO A 378 -2.17 21.86 14.93
N LEU A 379 -1.17 21.07 15.31
CA LEU A 379 -1.38 19.65 15.64
C LEU A 379 -2.15 19.48 16.95
N LEU A 380 -1.85 20.26 18.01
CA LEU A 380 -2.60 20.25 19.28
C LEU A 380 -4.07 20.64 19.09
N ARG A 381 -4.34 21.69 18.31
CA ARG A 381 -5.71 22.06 17.94
C ARG A 381 -6.42 20.91 17.23
N THR A 382 -5.68 20.16 16.40
CA THR A 382 -6.25 19.00 15.67
C THR A 382 -6.53 17.83 16.62
N VAL A 383 -5.70 17.60 17.64
CA VAL A 383 -5.97 16.60 18.69
C VAL A 383 -7.29 16.89 19.41
N VAL A 384 -7.50 18.15 19.86
CA VAL A 384 -8.74 18.57 20.53
C VAL A 384 -9.95 18.34 19.65
N ASP A 385 -9.89 18.73 18.39
CA ASP A 385 -10.99 18.53 17.44
C ASP A 385 -11.29 17.04 17.18
N LEU A 386 -10.27 16.20 17.11
CA LEU A 386 -10.45 14.76 16.91
C LEU A 386 -11.10 14.09 18.12
N ALA A 387 -10.88 14.62 19.33
CA ALA A 387 -11.46 14.06 20.56
C ALA A 387 -13.01 14.14 20.51
N VAL A 388 -13.56 15.22 19.97
CA VAL A 388 -15.02 15.46 19.91
C VAL A 388 -15.68 15.04 18.59
N ARG A 389 -14.89 14.71 17.57
CA ARG A 389 -15.41 14.39 16.23
C ARG A 389 -15.84 12.92 16.14
N PRO A 390 -17.11 12.61 15.81
CA PRO A 390 -17.55 11.25 15.59
C PRO A 390 -16.97 10.66 14.27
N ARG A 391 -16.78 9.34 14.24
CA ARG A 391 -16.53 8.63 13.00
C ARG A 391 -17.81 8.54 12.18
N ARG A 392 -17.74 8.88 10.90
CA ARG A 392 -18.88 8.85 9.98
C ARG A 392 -18.70 7.75 8.95
N ALA A 393 -19.79 7.13 8.53
CA ALA A 393 -19.81 6.23 7.39
C ALA A 393 -19.28 6.93 6.14
N ALA A 394 -18.70 6.18 5.21
CA ALA A 394 -18.38 6.75 3.91
C ALA A 394 -19.69 7.08 3.18
N PRO A 395 -19.73 8.19 2.41
CA PRO A 395 -20.79 8.36 1.44
C PRO A 395 -20.83 7.15 0.50
N PRO A 396 -22.02 6.77 -0.03
CA PRO A 396 -22.07 5.70 -1.03
C PRO A 396 -21.08 6.01 -2.15
N ALA A 397 -20.32 5.00 -2.58
CA ALA A 397 -19.37 5.17 -3.66
C ALA A 397 -20.13 5.72 -4.89
N ALA A 398 -19.71 6.86 -5.40
CA ALA A 398 -20.13 7.28 -6.73
C ALA A 398 -19.78 6.12 -7.69
N ALA A 399 -20.75 5.75 -8.54
CA ALA A 399 -20.58 4.67 -9.50
C ALA A 399 -19.20 4.80 -10.16
N ARG A 400 -18.41 3.72 -10.15
CA ARG A 400 -17.12 3.72 -10.85
C ARG A 400 -17.38 4.14 -12.29
N PRO A 401 -16.65 5.11 -12.83
CA PRO A 401 -16.77 5.39 -14.26
C PRO A 401 -16.49 4.10 -15.02
N ALA A 402 -17.29 3.86 -16.06
CA ALA A 402 -17.10 2.72 -16.94
C ALA A 402 -15.65 2.69 -17.47
N PRO A 403 -15.03 1.53 -17.66
CA PRO A 403 -13.72 1.45 -18.28
C PRO A 403 -13.80 2.10 -19.66
N VAL A 404 -12.94 3.07 -19.92
CA VAL A 404 -12.77 3.65 -21.25
C VAL A 404 -12.31 2.52 -22.19
N PRO A 405 -12.94 2.29 -23.34
CA PRO A 405 -12.46 1.36 -24.35
C PRO A 405 -11.02 1.73 -24.74
N ARG A 406 -10.23 0.70 -25.05
CA ARG A 406 -8.82 0.83 -25.50
C ARG A 406 -8.71 1.55 -26.83
#